data_e942b9bac17025f5a69c2f9c688f998f
#
_entry.id   e942b9bac17025f5a69c2f9c688f998f
#
_cell.length_a   1.000
_cell.length_b   1.000
_cell.length_c   1.000
_cell.angle_alpha   90.00
_cell.angle_beta   90.00
_cell.angle_gamma   90.00
#
_symmetry.space_group_name_H-M   'P 1'
#
loop_
_entity.id
_entity.type
_entity.pdbx_description
1 polymer ?
#
loop_
_entity_poly.entity_id
_entity_poly.type
_entity_poly.pdbx_seq_one_letter_code
_entity_poly.pdbx_strand_id
1 'polypeptide(L)'
;MPAGEHTFYAIAVNDYGTATAGKGYEGLIRQALKSGSAVVLVFSVFKQESGGVVCENDYRPFGTYYDLPMISMGNAISSYFATSDKETFYKWYFGDSLHPNNTGYQLMADCITRMFDKMDKETAEEDNITDMDAMAPVKSSAYQGMKMLDSKTDVTKDNAITSFTSGGFNQNDNA
;
A
#
# COMPACT_ATOMS: atom_id res chain seq x y z
N MET A 1 -19.95 4.10 2.96
CA MET A 1 -18.87 4.13 3.98
C MET A 1 -19.21 5.18 5.01
N PRO A 2 -19.02 4.93 6.32
CA PRO A 2 -19.15 6.00 7.30
C PRO A 2 -18.14 7.11 6.97
N ALA A 3 -18.50 8.36 7.27
CA ALA A 3 -17.57 9.49 7.15
C ALA A 3 -16.41 9.27 8.14
N GLY A 4 -15.22 9.04 7.63
CA GLY A 4 -14.01 8.77 8.41
C GLY A 4 -12.77 8.94 7.56
N GLU A 5 -11.60 8.90 8.15
CA GLU A 5 -10.35 8.88 7.40
C GLU A 5 -10.18 7.53 6.70
N HIS A 6 -9.87 7.57 5.42
CA HIS A 6 -9.58 6.40 4.61
C HIS A 6 -8.10 6.40 4.24
N THR A 7 -7.44 5.28 4.47
CA THR A 7 -6.03 5.14 4.15
C THR A 7 -5.83 4.17 2.99
N PHE A 8 -5.17 4.62 1.93
CA PHE A 8 -4.82 3.81 0.79
C PHE A 8 -3.35 3.41 0.85
N TYR A 9 -3.08 2.14 0.72
CA TYR A 9 -1.72 1.62 0.58
C TYR A 9 -1.50 1.12 -0.83
N ALA A 10 -0.68 1.84 -1.60
CA ALA A 10 -0.22 1.42 -2.91
C ALA A 10 1.20 0.90 -2.82
N ILE A 11 1.42 -0.34 -3.20
CA ILE A 11 2.74 -0.98 -3.17
C ILE A 11 3.07 -1.58 -4.53
N ALA A 12 4.34 -1.47 -4.89
CA ALA A 12 4.91 -2.09 -6.07
C ALA A 12 6.27 -2.74 -5.75
N VAL A 13 7.34 -2.16 -6.24
CA VAL A 13 8.66 -2.78 -6.30
C VAL A 13 9.51 -2.61 -5.03
N ASN A 14 9.24 -1.60 -4.22
CA ASN A 14 10.17 -1.16 -3.16
C ASN A 14 10.42 -2.19 -2.08
N ASP A 15 9.44 -3.03 -1.78
CA ASP A 15 9.54 -4.09 -0.77
C ASP A 15 9.83 -5.48 -1.37
N TYR A 16 9.86 -5.59 -2.71
CA TYR A 16 10.01 -6.87 -3.38
C TYR A 16 11.39 -7.49 -3.14
N GLY A 17 11.38 -8.75 -2.74
CA GLY A 17 12.62 -9.52 -2.57
C GLY A 17 13.46 -9.16 -1.36
N THR A 18 13.02 -8.27 -0.48
CA THR A 18 13.75 -7.92 0.74
C THR A 18 13.46 -8.91 1.88
N ALA A 19 14.40 -9.10 2.80
CA ALA A 19 14.19 -9.93 3.98
C ALA A 19 13.08 -9.41 4.92
N THR A 20 12.72 -8.14 4.77
CA THR A 20 11.66 -7.46 5.52
C THR A 20 10.35 -7.40 4.76
N ALA A 21 10.31 -7.93 3.51
CA ALA A 21 9.15 -7.87 2.64
C ALA A 21 7.85 -8.26 3.37
N GLY A 22 6.89 -7.38 3.33
CA GLY A 22 5.59 -7.53 3.97
C GLY A 22 5.55 -7.28 5.48
N LYS A 23 6.65 -7.27 6.23
CA LYS A 23 6.62 -7.00 7.68
C LYS A 23 6.25 -5.54 7.98
N GLY A 24 6.86 -4.59 7.27
CA GLY A 24 6.53 -3.17 7.36
C GLY A 24 5.12 -2.90 6.88
N TYR A 25 4.74 -3.53 5.78
CA TYR A 25 3.40 -3.44 5.22
C TYR A 25 2.32 -3.93 6.19
N GLU A 26 2.52 -5.10 6.78
CA GLU A 26 1.62 -5.62 7.80
C GLU A 26 1.56 -4.70 9.03
N GLY A 27 2.71 -4.14 9.45
CA GLY A 27 2.77 -3.17 10.53
C GLY A 27 1.90 -1.94 10.28
N LEU A 28 1.94 -1.39 9.05
CA LEU A 28 1.11 -0.26 8.63
C LEU A 28 -0.38 -0.63 8.60
N ILE A 29 -0.73 -1.79 8.04
CA ILE A 29 -2.12 -2.28 8.02
C ILE A 29 -2.65 -2.38 9.46
N ARG A 30 -1.94 -3.07 10.34
CA ARG A 30 -2.36 -3.26 11.73
C ARG A 30 -2.50 -1.94 12.48
N GLN A 31 -1.58 -1.00 12.25
CA GLN A 31 -1.62 0.33 12.86
C GLN A 31 -2.83 1.13 12.38
N ALA A 32 -3.12 1.13 11.08
CA ALA A 32 -4.28 1.81 10.51
C ALA A 32 -5.60 1.21 11.01
N LEU A 33 -5.73 -0.12 10.99
CA LEU A 33 -6.93 -0.80 11.53
C LEU A 33 -7.11 -0.53 13.02
N LYS A 34 -6.05 -0.55 13.80
CA LYS A 34 -6.10 -0.23 15.24
C LYS A 34 -6.51 1.23 15.51
N SER A 35 -6.22 2.15 14.60
CA SER A 35 -6.67 3.55 14.67
C SER A 35 -8.11 3.76 14.23
N GLY A 36 -8.80 2.71 13.77
CA GLY A 36 -10.16 2.79 13.24
C GLY A 36 -10.24 3.29 11.79
N SER A 37 -9.12 3.33 11.07
CA SER A 37 -9.10 3.72 9.66
C SER A 37 -9.60 2.58 8.77
N ALA A 38 -10.40 2.90 7.75
CA ALA A 38 -10.69 1.95 6.68
C ALA A 38 -9.46 1.79 5.78
N VAL A 39 -9.08 0.54 5.51
CA VAL A 39 -7.88 0.21 4.73
C VAL A 39 -8.26 -0.43 3.41
N VAL A 40 -7.66 0.05 2.32
CA VAL A 40 -7.78 -0.54 0.98
C VAL A 40 -6.39 -0.85 0.46
N LEU A 41 -6.18 -2.06 -0.06
CA LEU A 41 -4.92 -2.47 -0.63
C LEU A 41 -4.95 -2.29 -2.16
N VAL A 42 -4.01 -1.51 -2.69
CA VAL A 42 -3.86 -1.30 -4.14
C VAL A 42 -2.55 -1.95 -4.58
N PHE A 43 -2.65 -3.03 -5.33
CA PHE A 43 -1.50 -3.73 -5.89
C PHE A 43 -1.11 -3.12 -7.23
N SER A 44 -0.09 -2.29 -7.21
CA SER A 44 0.49 -1.70 -8.40
C SER A 44 1.37 -2.72 -9.15
N VAL A 45 1.66 -2.45 -10.40
CA VAL A 45 2.55 -3.26 -11.23
C VAL A 45 3.75 -2.44 -11.65
N PHE A 46 4.86 -3.10 -11.92
CA PHE A 46 6.04 -2.48 -12.50
C PHE A 46 6.48 -3.20 -13.76
N LYS A 47 7.24 -2.52 -14.60
CA LYS A 47 7.71 -3.03 -15.88
C LYS A 47 8.71 -4.16 -15.66
N GLN A 48 8.32 -5.39 -15.99
CA GLN A 48 9.17 -6.57 -15.96
C GLN A 48 9.17 -7.30 -17.30
N GLU A 49 10.24 -8.06 -17.55
CA GLU A 49 10.32 -8.92 -18.73
C GLU A 49 9.29 -10.04 -18.75
N SER A 50 8.86 -10.52 -17.58
CA SER A 50 7.96 -11.66 -17.40
C SER A 50 6.48 -11.31 -17.24
N GLY A 51 6.05 -10.08 -17.54
CA GLY A 51 4.62 -9.75 -17.54
C GLY A 51 4.04 -9.18 -16.24
N GLY A 52 4.83 -8.83 -15.26
CA GLY A 52 4.50 -7.73 -14.35
C GLY A 52 3.59 -7.95 -13.15
N VAL A 53 3.28 -9.15 -12.70
CA VAL A 53 2.44 -9.35 -11.50
C VAL A 53 3.24 -10.09 -10.41
N VAL A 54 4.33 -9.49 -9.93
CA VAL A 54 5.23 -10.23 -9.03
C VAL A 54 4.98 -9.90 -7.56
N CYS A 55 4.75 -8.64 -7.24
CA CYS A 55 4.60 -8.22 -5.84
C CYS A 55 3.23 -8.58 -5.24
N GLU A 56 2.17 -8.61 -6.02
CA GLU A 56 0.81 -8.85 -5.54
C GLU A 56 0.69 -10.18 -4.78
N ASN A 57 1.36 -11.25 -5.26
CA ASN A 57 1.27 -12.56 -4.64
C ASN A 57 1.83 -12.59 -3.21
N ASP A 58 2.81 -11.74 -2.91
CA ASP A 58 3.40 -11.64 -1.58
C ASP A 58 2.52 -10.86 -0.59
N TYR A 59 1.66 -9.97 -1.09
CA TYR A 59 0.86 -9.06 -0.28
C TYR A 59 -0.63 -9.41 -0.23
N ARG A 60 -1.16 -10.15 -1.21
CA ARG A 60 -2.54 -10.63 -1.22
C ARG A 60 -2.94 -11.38 0.07
N PRO A 61 -2.08 -12.22 0.68
CA PRO A 61 -2.41 -12.89 1.94
C PRO A 61 -2.83 -11.94 3.06
N PHE A 62 -2.29 -10.72 3.12
CA PHE A 62 -2.71 -9.74 4.13
C PHE A 62 -4.16 -9.28 3.89
N GLY A 63 -4.51 -8.97 2.63
CA GLY A 63 -5.88 -8.57 2.31
C GLY A 63 -6.90 -9.68 2.64
N THR A 64 -6.55 -10.92 2.33
CA THR A 64 -7.41 -12.08 2.65
C THR A 64 -7.53 -12.30 4.17
N TYR A 65 -6.40 -12.19 4.90
CA TYR A 65 -6.39 -12.47 6.33
C TYR A 65 -7.10 -11.40 7.17
N TYR A 66 -6.91 -10.13 6.80
CA TYR A 66 -7.53 -8.98 7.48
C TYR A 66 -8.88 -8.57 6.86
N ASP A 67 -9.41 -9.35 5.90
CA ASP A 67 -10.67 -9.10 5.20
C ASP A 67 -10.76 -7.69 4.61
N LEU A 68 -9.71 -7.29 3.88
CA LEU A 68 -9.58 -5.95 3.32
C LEU A 68 -9.94 -5.90 1.84
N PRO A 69 -10.59 -4.82 1.37
CA PRO A 69 -10.78 -4.57 -0.05
C PRO A 69 -9.44 -4.51 -0.78
N MET A 70 -9.37 -5.17 -1.94
CA MET A 70 -8.15 -5.27 -2.76
C MET A 70 -8.40 -4.81 -4.19
N ILE A 71 -7.52 -3.97 -4.73
CA ILE A 71 -7.51 -3.56 -6.13
C ILE A 71 -6.24 -4.12 -6.77
N SER A 72 -6.40 -5.00 -7.77
CA SER A 72 -5.29 -5.55 -8.55
C SER A 72 -5.15 -4.82 -9.87
N MET A 73 -4.11 -4.01 -10.01
CA MET A 73 -3.77 -3.39 -11.30
C MET A 73 -3.30 -4.44 -12.31
N GLY A 74 -2.66 -5.52 -11.85
CA GLY A 74 -2.29 -6.65 -12.70
C GLY A 74 -3.50 -7.27 -13.38
N ASN A 75 -4.58 -7.51 -12.65
CA ASN A 75 -5.82 -8.03 -13.23
C ASN A 75 -6.50 -7.01 -14.15
N ALA A 76 -6.50 -5.73 -13.79
CA ALA A 76 -7.11 -4.68 -14.59
C ALA A 76 -6.47 -4.53 -15.98
N ILE A 77 -5.16 -4.77 -16.10
CA ILE A 77 -4.42 -4.64 -17.36
C ILE A 77 -4.21 -5.97 -18.10
N SER A 78 -4.55 -7.10 -17.48
CA SER A 78 -4.18 -8.45 -17.97
C SER A 78 -4.67 -8.74 -19.38
N SER A 79 -5.90 -8.37 -19.71
CA SER A 79 -6.47 -8.61 -21.05
C SER A 79 -5.77 -7.78 -22.13
N TYR A 80 -5.45 -6.52 -21.82
CA TYR A 80 -4.75 -5.66 -22.75
C TYR A 80 -3.30 -6.11 -22.93
N PHE A 81 -2.64 -6.50 -21.85
CA PHE A 81 -1.30 -7.06 -21.89
C PHE A 81 -1.23 -8.36 -22.74
N ALA A 82 -2.24 -9.22 -22.63
CA ALA A 82 -2.29 -10.48 -23.36
C ALA A 82 -2.53 -10.31 -24.88
N THR A 83 -3.14 -9.19 -25.30
CA THR A 83 -3.52 -8.95 -26.70
C THR A 83 -2.63 -7.94 -27.43
N SER A 84 -1.84 -7.15 -26.69
CA SER A 84 -0.93 -6.15 -27.24
C SER A 84 0.49 -6.70 -27.32
N ASP A 85 1.28 -6.19 -28.26
CA ASP A 85 2.70 -6.44 -28.17
C ASP A 85 3.29 -5.68 -26.95
N LYS A 86 4.37 -6.24 -26.43
CA LYS A 86 4.97 -5.79 -25.16
C LYS A 86 5.38 -4.30 -25.18
N GLU A 87 5.91 -3.83 -26.30
CA GLU A 87 6.39 -2.46 -26.43
C GLU A 87 5.23 -1.46 -26.45
N THR A 88 4.18 -1.76 -27.20
CA THR A 88 2.95 -0.97 -27.25
C THR A 88 2.30 -0.89 -25.89
N PHE A 89 2.18 -2.02 -25.19
CA PHE A 89 1.66 -2.04 -23.82
C PHE A 89 2.50 -1.17 -22.89
N TYR A 90 3.83 -1.28 -22.93
CA TYR A 90 4.71 -0.51 -22.07
C TYR A 90 4.60 1.00 -22.31
N LYS A 91 4.51 1.45 -23.54
CA LYS A 91 4.28 2.86 -23.86
C LYS A 91 2.91 3.36 -23.40
N TRP A 92 1.92 2.50 -23.45
CA TRP A 92 0.56 2.84 -23.04
C TRP A 92 0.44 3.02 -21.52
N TYR A 93 1.09 2.16 -20.73
CA TYR A 93 0.89 2.11 -19.28
C TYR A 93 2.00 2.79 -18.49
N PHE A 94 3.27 2.67 -18.90
CA PHE A 94 4.42 3.10 -18.11
C PHE A 94 5.04 4.40 -18.60
N GLY A 95 5.47 5.25 -17.65
CA GLY A 95 6.30 6.44 -17.92
C GLY A 95 7.78 6.12 -17.96
N ASP A 96 8.21 5.17 -17.15
CA ASP A 96 9.58 4.66 -17.09
C ASP A 96 9.58 3.15 -16.81
N SER A 97 10.62 2.61 -16.20
CA SER A 97 10.71 1.17 -15.88
C SER A 97 9.88 0.75 -14.65
N LEU A 98 9.45 1.70 -13.82
CA LEU A 98 8.80 1.44 -12.55
C LEU A 98 7.42 2.10 -12.43
N HIS A 99 7.28 3.32 -12.93
CA HIS A 99 6.12 4.15 -12.64
C HIS A 99 5.13 4.15 -13.80
N PRO A 100 3.83 4.07 -13.50
CA PRO A 100 2.80 4.33 -14.50
C PRO A 100 2.95 5.73 -15.11
N ASN A 101 2.55 5.90 -16.37
CA ASN A 101 2.33 7.21 -16.96
C ASN A 101 0.91 7.74 -16.63
N ASN A 102 0.52 8.87 -17.19
CA ASN A 102 -0.80 9.45 -16.95
C ASN A 102 -1.95 8.49 -17.27
N THR A 103 -1.83 7.64 -18.30
CA THR A 103 -2.84 6.63 -18.63
C THR A 103 -2.91 5.55 -17.56
N GLY A 104 -1.77 5.08 -17.08
CA GLY A 104 -1.70 4.11 -16.00
C GLY A 104 -2.28 4.65 -14.68
N TYR A 105 -1.97 5.90 -14.32
CA TYR A 105 -2.56 6.55 -13.15
C TYR A 105 -4.06 6.79 -13.30
N GLN A 106 -4.54 7.16 -14.50
CA GLN A 106 -5.97 7.31 -14.75
C GLN A 106 -6.69 5.96 -14.56
N LEU A 107 -6.16 4.88 -15.11
CA LEU A 107 -6.73 3.56 -14.91
C LEU A 107 -6.77 3.15 -13.42
N MET A 108 -5.75 3.50 -12.66
CA MET A 108 -5.73 3.25 -11.21
C MET A 108 -6.85 4.04 -10.51
N ALA A 109 -7.03 5.32 -10.85
CA ALA A 109 -8.11 6.15 -10.34
C ALA A 109 -9.49 5.59 -10.71
N ASP A 110 -9.66 5.12 -11.94
CA ASP A 110 -10.91 4.50 -12.40
C ASP A 110 -11.23 3.21 -11.63
N CYS A 111 -10.21 2.39 -11.35
CA CYS A 111 -10.38 1.19 -10.53
C CYS A 111 -10.79 1.51 -9.09
N ILE A 112 -10.20 2.54 -8.49
CA ILE A 112 -10.55 3.03 -7.14
C ILE A 112 -11.99 3.56 -7.14
N THR A 113 -12.35 4.39 -8.12
CA THR A 113 -13.71 4.93 -8.26
C THR A 113 -14.73 3.82 -8.39
N ARG A 114 -14.45 2.82 -9.26
CA ARG A 114 -15.33 1.67 -9.43
C ARG A 114 -15.51 0.86 -8.14
N MET A 115 -14.47 0.74 -7.33
CA MET A 115 -14.56 0.09 -6.03
C MET A 115 -15.55 0.83 -5.13
N PHE A 116 -15.43 2.16 -5.03
CA PHE A 116 -16.36 2.98 -4.25
C PHE A 116 -17.80 2.87 -4.76
N ASP A 117 -18.01 2.98 -6.08
CA ASP A 117 -19.31 2.81 -6.70
C ASP A 117 -19.97 1.45 -6.41
N LYS A 118 -19.15 0.42 -6.23
CA LYS A 118 -19.60 -0.92 -5.86
C LYS A 118 -19.96 -0.95 -4.37
N MET A 119 -19.11 -0.43 -3.49
CA MET A 119 -19.35 -0.39 -2.05
C MET A 119 -20.59 0.41 -1.67
N ASP A 120 -20.89 1.51 -2.40
CA ASP A 120 -22.11 2.30 -2.16
C ASP A 120 -23.41 1.54 -2.47
N LYS A 121 -23.32 0.48 -3.28
CA LYS A 121 -24.47 -0.36 -3.67
C LYS A 121 -24.63 -1.60 -2.82
N GLU A 122 -23.62 -1.95 -2.06
CA GLU A 122 -23.61 -3.12 -1.19
C GLU A 122 -24.06 -2.74 0.23
N THR A 123 -24.79 -3.60 0.87
CA THR A 123 -25.12 -3.43 2.29
C THR A 123 -23.84 -3.58 3.09
N ALA A 124 -23.55 -2.64 3.99
CA ALA A 124 -22.42 -2.75 4.88
C ALA A 124 -22.57 -4.00 5.74
N GLU A 125 -21.60 -4.89 5.67
CA GLU A 125 -21.45 -6.00 6.62
C GLU A 125 -20.80 -5.46 7.91
N GLU A 126 -21.02 -6.15 9.03
CA GLU A 126 -20.34 -5.81 10.27
C GLU A 126 -18.84 -6.02 10.12
N ASP A 127 -18.04 -5.14 10.72
CA ASP A 127 -16.59 -5.27 10.75
C ASP A 127 -16.21 -6.51 11.58
N ASN A 128 -15.57 -7.47 10.95
CA ASN A 128 -15.12 -8.72 11.59
C ASN A 128 -13.88 -8.53 12.46
N ILE A 129 -13.20 -7.38 12.37
CA ILE A 129 -11.99 -7.09 13.12
C ILE A 129 -12.35 -6.32 14.39
N THR A 130 -12.67 -7.05 15.46
CA THR A 130 -13.05 -6.46 16.74
C THR A 130 -11.88 -6.19 17.67
N ASP A 131 -10.78 -6.94 17.57
CA ASP A 131 -9.58 -6.79 18.41
C ASP A 131 -8.32 -7.13 17.62
N MET A 132 -7.64 -6.10 17.12
CA MET A 132 -6.40 -6.25 16.36
C MET A 132 -5.24 -6.80 17.21
N ASP A 133 -5.24 -6.53 18.51
CA ASP A 133 -4.17 -7.01 19.41
C ASP A 133 -4.31 -8.52 19.69
N ALA A 134 -5.53 -9.07 19.65
CA ALA A 134 -5.76 -10.50 19.78
C ALA A 134 -5.47 -11.29 18.49
N MET A 135 -5.44 -10.64 17.34
CA MET A 135 -5.14 -11.30 16.07
C MET A 135 -3.65 -11.56 15.92
N ALA A 136 -3.27 -12.82 15.68
CA ALA A 136 -1.88 -13.17 15.33
C ALA A 136 -1.49 -12.49 14.01
N PRO A 137 -0.24 -12.02 13.86
CA PRO A 137 0.20 -11.45 12.59
C PRO A 137 0.42 -12.55 11.53
N VAL A 138 0.26 -12.22 10.26
CA VAL A 138 0.57 -13.11 9.13
C VAL A 138 2.08 -13.35 9.03
N LYS A 139 2.87 -12.29 9.17
CA LYS A 139 4.35 -12.34 9.14
C LYS A 139 4.98 -11.82 10.42
N SER A 140 4.56 -10.65 10.92
CA SER A 140 5.21 -10.05 12.08
C SER A 140 4.44 -8.85 12.63
N SER A 141 4.35 -8.76 13.96
CA SER A 141 3.88 -7.56 14.66
C SER A 141 4.98 -6.55 14.97
N ALA A 142 6.24 -6.80 14.57
CA ALA A 142 7.40 -6.00 14.97
C ALA A 142 7.28 -4.51 14.61
N TYR A 143 6.58 -4.18 13.53
CA TYR A 143 6.46 -2.81 13.05
C TYR A 143 5.11 -2.13 13.32
N GLN A 144 4.19 -2.81 14.00
CA GLN A 144 2.85 -2.22 14.29
C GLN A 144 2.89 -1.05 15.28
N GLY A 145 3.97 -0.90 16.04
CA GLY A 145 4.19 0.21 16.98
C GLY A 145 5.21 1.25 16.50
N MET A 146 5.62 1.20 15.22
CA MET A 146 6.58 2.17 14.68
C MET A 146 5.99 3.58 14.68
N LYS A 147 6.84 4.53 15.04
CA LYS A 147 6.55 5.96 14.98
C LYS A 147 7.46 6.62 13.96
N MET A 148 6.91 7.50 13.16
CA MET A 148 7.71 8.43 12.36
C MET A 148 8.00 9.65 13.21
N LEU A 149 9.28 9.94 13.41
CA LEU A 149 9.71 11.05 14.25
C LEU A 149 10.23 12.19 13.36
N ASP A 150 9.68 13.37 13.56
CA ASP A 150 10.20 14.60 12.98
C ASP A 150 11.44 15.06 13.77
N SER A 151 12.49 15.42 13.06
CA SER A 151 13.75 15.89 13.66
C SER A 151 13.61 17.17 14.49
N LYS A 152 12.57 17.98 14.27
CA LYS A 152 12.37 19.25 14.95
C LYS A 152 11.48 19.15 16.19
N THR A 153 10.42 18.37 16.10
CA THR A 153 9.35 18.39 17.11
C THR A 153 9.26 17.11 17.93
N ASP A 154 9.55 15.97 17.32
CA ASP A 154 9.27 14.68 17.95
C ASP A 154 10.49 14.08 18.65
N VAL A 155 11.71 14.31 18.13
CA VAL A 155 12.93 13.75 18.70
C VAL A 155 13.19 14.25 20.14
N THR A 156 12.80 15.50 20.45
CA THR A 156 12.95 16.08 21.79
C THR A 156 11.83 15.70 22.74
N LYS A 157 10.72 15.14 22.26
CA LYS A 157 9.53 14.82 23.06
C LYS A 157 9.37 13.33 23.33
N ASP A 158 10.04 12.47 22.56
CA ASP A 158 9.96 11.02 22.79
C ASP A 158 10.98 10.60 23.85
N ASN A 159 10.49 10.18 25.02
CA ASN A 159 11.31 9.72 26.13
C ASN A 159 12.12 8.44 25.84
N ALA A 160 11.86 7.77 24.73
CA ALA A 160 12.65 6.63 24.28
C ALA A 160 13.95 7.04 23.59
N ILE A 161 14.09 8.32 23.18
CA ILE A 161 15.29 8.85 22.55
C ILE A 161 16.18 9.48 23.62
N THR A 162 17.23 8.79 23.99
CA THR A 162 18.17 9.24 25.01
C THR A 162 19.29 10.14 24.47
N SER A 163 19.57 10.06 23.16
CA SER A 163 20.53 10.93 22.48
C SER A 163 20.24 11.01 20.99
N PHE A 164 20.39 12.19 20.41
CA PHE A 164 20.27 12.41 18.98
C PHE A 164 21.43 13.28 18.48
N THR A 165 22.09 12.81 17.43
CA THR A 165 23.15 13.58 16.74
C THR A 165 22.77 13.67 15.27
N SER A 166 22.48 14.86 14.78
CA SER A 166 22.29 15.08 13.35
C SER A 166 23.64 15.39 12.70
N GLY A 167 24.06 14.59 11.74
CA GLY A 167 25.27 14.81 10.95
C GLY A 167 25.02 14.48 9.48
N GLY A 168 25.45 15.37 8.58
CA GLY A 168 25.45 15.10 7.15
C GLY A 168 24.14 15.34 6.39
N PHE A 169 23.07 15.77 7.05
CA PHE A 169 21.83 16.19 6.39
C PHE A 169 21.67 17.70 6.49
N ASN A 170 21.61 18.37 5.35
CA ASN A 170 21.12 19.75 5.32
C ASN A 170 19.63 19.72 5.53
N GLN A 171 19.14 20.35 6.60
CA GLN A 171 17.71 20.63 6.74
C GLN A 171 17.30 21.65 5.67
N ASN A 172 16.86 21.17 4.52
CA ASN A 172 16.11 22.00 3.60
C ASN A 172 14.64 21.91 4.01
N ASP A 173 14.20 22.91 4.74
CA ASP A 173 12.79 23.16 4.99
C ASP A 173 12.14 23.72 3.72
N ASN A 174 11.98 22.90 2.72
CA ASN A 174 11.08 23.19 1.61
C ASN A 174 9.71 22.59 1.97
N ALA A 175 8.97 23.38 2.78
CA ALA A 175 7.52 23.24 2.88
C ALA A 175 6.88 23.95 1.69
#